data_db98f065850ba1f7c95b38e8a5376bf7
#
_entry.id   db98f065850ba1f7c95b38e8a5376bf7
#
_cell.length_a   1.000
_cell.length_b   1.000
_cell.length_c   1.000
_cell.angle_alpha   90.00
_cell.angle_beta   90.00
_cell.angle_gamma   90.00
#
_symmetry.space_group_name_H-M   'P 1'
#
loop_
_entity.id
_entity.type
_entity.pdbx_description
1 polymer ?
#
loop_
_entity_poly.entity_id
_entity_poly.type
_entity_poly.pdbx_seq_one_letter_code
_entity_poly.pdbx_strand_id
1 'polypeptide(L)'
;MKALELHFLGTGGAFYPAEGSNGAFFRRGDDLYLLDCGESCFATLKRLGLLEVRGGRLIILLTHLHADHCGSLGTTCLYAASRFSRVTVVHPHPQADTLLSLMDIRDGVVDRVERWEDGGLRVRPVPVRHLHLPSFGYLLDDGEETLYYSGDATDIPADILAGFEAGEIARMYQDCLYDGTSRTEHPAHMPFALLCERIRPALRDRVTVMHFNRDFRQQAQDAGFRCAYAQRA
;
A
#
# COMPACT_ATOMS: atom_id res chain seq x y z
N MET A 1 -14.72 -10.22 14.80
CA MET A 1 -13.81 -9.05 14.86
C MET A 1 -14.32 -7.98 13.90
N LYS A 2 -13.86 -6.72 13.99
CA LYS A 2 -14.23 -5.69 13.01
C LYS A 2 -13.48 -6.00 11.70
N ALA A 3 -14.18 -5.92 10.55
CA ALA A 3 -13.59 -6.15 9.23
C ALA A 3 -12.32 -5.29 9.03
N LEU A 4 -11.33 -5.82 8.34
CA LEU A 4 -10.07 -5.13 8.05
C LEU A 4 -10.34 -3.91 7.17
N GLU A 5 -10.09 -2.70 7.66
CA GLU A 5 -10.32 -1.44 6.94
C GLU A 5 -9.03 -0.67 6.77
N LEU A 6 -8.68 -0.32 5.53
CA LEU A 6 -7.51 0.50 5.23
C LEU A 6 -7.86 1.98 5.30
N HIS A 7 -7.09 2.73 6.07
CA HIS A 7 -7.14 4.18 6.18
C HIS A 7 -5.93 4.79 5.45
N PHE A 8 -6.14 5.80 4.62
CA PHE A 8 -5.06 6.33 3.78
C PHE A 8 -4.35 7.51 4.45
N LEU A 9 -3.00 7.49 4.41
CA LEU A 9 -2.12 8.58 4.83
C LEU A 9 -2.01 9.66 3.75
N GLY A 10 -2.00 9.22 2.51
CA GLY A 10 -2.02 10.01 1.29
C GLY A 10 -2.54 9.13 0.15
N THR A 11 -2.92 9.75 -0.96
CA THR A 11 -3.53 9.04 -2.10
C THR A 11 -2.96 9.44 -3.45
N GLY A 12 -1.96 10.34 -3.46
CA GLY A 12 -1.30 10.82 -4.67
C GLY A 12 -0.14 9.93 -5.10
N GLY A 13 0.08 9.82 -6.42
CA GLY A 13 1.31 9.28 -6.99
C GLY A 13 2.47 10.27 -6.86
N ALA A 14 3.68 9.85 -7.28
CA ALA A 14 4.94 10.57 -7.12
C ALA A 14 4.88 12.06 -7.51
N PHE A 15 4.15 12.39 -8.58
CA PHE A 15 4.09 13.73 -9.15
C PHE A 15 2.77 14.48 -8.83
N TYR A 16 2.02 14.00 -7.84
CA TYR A 16 0.81 14.67 -7.36
C TYR A 16 0.86 14.94 -5.84
N PRO A 17 1.80 15.81 -5.40
CA PRO A 17 2.09 16.03 -3.98
C PRO A 17 0.93 16.63 -3.18
N ALA A 18 -0.05 17.25 -3.84
CA ALA A 18 -1.23 17.82 -3.17
C ALA A 18 -2.04 16.79 -2.38
N GLU A 19 -2.00 15.52 -2.77
CA GLU A 19 -2.70 14.41 -2.12
C GLU A 19 -1.81 13.61 -1.16
N GLY A 20 -0.53 13.98 -1.02
CA GLY A 20 0.48 13.24 -0.27
C GLY A 20 0.82 11.90 -0.94
N SER A 21 1.96 11.31 -0.55
CA SER A 21 2.39 10.00 -1.07
C SER A 21 1.37 8.92 -0.73
N ASN A 22 1.01 8.10 -1.72
CA ASN A 22 0.07 7.02 -1.52
C ASN A 22 0.58 6.05 -0.47
N GLY A 23 -0.24 5.78 0.51
CA GLY A 23 0.08 4.85 1.60
C GLY A 23 -1.12 4.71 2.52
N ALA A 24 -1.24 3.55 3.14
CA ALA A 24 -2.37 3.26 4.01
C ALA A 24 -1.92 2.68 5.35
N PHE A 25 -2.83 2.65 6.32
CA PHE A 25 -2.60 2.01 7.61
C PHE A 25 -3.87 1.32 8.12
N PHE A 26 -3.67 0.40 9.03
CA PHE A 26 -4.73 -0.19 9.86
C PHE A 26 -4.15 -0.60 11.21
N ARG A 27 -5.02 -0.90 12.17
CA ARG A 27 -4.63 -1.38 13.50
C ARG A 27 -5.24 -2.75 13.80
N ARG A 28 -4.47 -3.57 14.50
CA ARG A 28 -4.96 -4.80 15.15
C ARG A 28 -4.47 -4.81 16.60
N GLY A 29 -5.39 -4.62 17.52
CA GLY A 29 -5.01 -4.35 18.91
C GLY A 29 -4.09 -3.13 19.01
N ASP A 30 -2.95 -3.30 19.65
CA ASP A 30 -1.94 -2.23 19.83
C ASP A 30 -0.98 -2.10 18.63
N ASP A 31 -1.02 -3.03 17.67
CA ASP A 31 -0.13 -3.03 16.53
C ASP A 31 -0.61 -2.06 15.45
N LEU A 32 0.34 -1.35 14.87
CA LEU A 32 0.15 -0.48 13.72
C LEU A 32 0.77 -1.12 12.47
N TYR A 33 -0.02 -1.26 11.44
CA TYR A 33 0.40 -1.74 10.13
C TYR A 33 0.37 -0.59 9.13
N LEU A 34 1.45 -0.43 8.36
CA LEU A 34 1.54 0.52 7.26
C LEU A 34 1.67 -0.24 5.94
N LEU A 35 1.02 0.25 4.90
CA LEU A 35 1.26 -0.13 3.51
C LEU A 35 1.95 1.06 2.86
N ASP A 36 3.24 0.90 2.61
CA ASP A 36 4.20 1.92 2.20
C ASP A 36 4.50 3.01 3.23
N CYS A 37 5.60 3.72 3.02
CA CYS A 37 6.10 4.79 3.87
C CYS A 37 6.80 5.87 3.03
N GLY A 38 6.05 6.45 2.07
CA GLY A 38 6.51 7.45 1.14
C GLY A 38 6.88 8.79 1.79
N GLU A 39 7.33 9.75 0.98
CA GLU A 39 7.93 11.01 1.41
C GLU A 39 7.08 11.79 2.43
N SER A 40 5.77 11.85 2.26
CA SER A 40 4.86 12.59 3.15
C SER A 40 4.36 11.78 4.36
N CYS A 41 4.61 10.46 4.39
CA CYS A 41 4.00 9.56 5.38
C CYS A 41 4.40 9.89 6.81
N PHE A 42 5.70 10.12 7.10
CA PHE A 42 6.16 10.43 8.45
C PHE A 42 5.46 11.67 9.02
N ALA A 43 5.37 12.74 8.25
CA ALA A 43 4.70 13.98 8.68
C ALA A 43 3.21 13.73 8.97
N THR A 44 2.54 12.95 8.12
CA THR A 44 1.13 12.59 8.31
C THR A 44 0.93 11.69 9.53
N LEU A 45 1.77 10.67 9.72
CA LEU A 45 1.74 9.79 10.91
C LEU A 45 1.90 10.59 12.20
N LYS A 46 2.81 11.58 12.22
CA LYS A 46 3.00 12.50 13.36
C LYS A 46 1.78 13.36 13.61
N ARG A 47 1.23 13.97 12.57
CA ARG A 47 0.04 14.84 12.65
C ARG A 47 -1.19 14.08 13.16
N LEU A 48 -1.35 12.82 12.76
CA LEU A 48 -2.44 11.95 13.22
C LEU A 48 -2.18 11.30 14.59
N GLY A 49 -1.01 11.53 15.22
CA GLY A 49 -0.65 10.94 16.51
C GLY A 49 -0.43 9.42 16.48
N LEU A 50 -0.29 8.82 15.29
CA LEU A 50 -0.18 7.37 15.13
C LEU A 50 1.15 6.80 15.65
N LEU A 51 2.19 7.62 15.72
CA LEU A 51 3.50 7.25 16.27
C LEU A 51 3.68 7.61 17.75
N GLU A 52 2.69 8.17 18.41
CA GLU A 52 2.77 8.55 19.83
C GLU A 52 2.32 7.45 20.80
N VAL A 53 1.90 6.31 20.26
CA VAL A 53 1.51 5.13 21.05
C VAL A 53 2.75 4.44 21.58
N ARG A 54 2.74 4.04 22.88
CA ARG A 54 3.79 3.24 23.49
C ARG A 54 3.35 1.79 23.60
N GLY A 55 4.24 0.88 23.27
CA GLY A 55 3.94 -0.55 23.18
C GLY A 55 3.40 -0.93 21.80
N GLY A 56 2.95 -2.17 21.64
CA GLY A 56 2.58 -2.68 20.32
C GLY A 56 3.77 -2.81 19.37
N ARG A 57 3.50 -3.16 18.14
CA ARG A 57 4.51 -3.31 17.08
C ARG A 57 4.18 -2.39 15.93
N LEU A 58 5.21 -1.93 15.19
CA LEU A 58 5.04 -1.28 13.90
C LEU A 58 5.45 -2.25 12.79
N ILE A 59 4.55 -2.57 11.90
CA ILE A 59 4.79 -3.44 10.74
C ILE A 59 4.60 -2.60 9.46
N ILE A 60 5.64 -2.48 8.65
CA ILE A 60 5.63 -1.72 7.39
C ILE A 60 5.68 -2.71 6.23
N LEU A 61 4.60 -2.81 5.48
CA LEU A 61 4.50 -3.61 4.26
C LEU A 61 4.94 -2.73 3.09
N LEU A 62 6.17 -2.93 2.61
CA LEU A 62 6.77 -2.08 1.59
C LEU A 62 6.57 -2.71 0.22
N THR A 63 5.86 -2.02 -0.68
CA THR A 63 5.54 -2.56 -2.00
C THR A 63 6.75 -2.53 -2.93
N HIS A 64 7.46 -1.42 -2.99
CA HIS A 64 8.67 -1.24 -3.78
C HIS A 64 9.47 -0.01 -3.30
N LEU A 65 10.62 0.29 -3.96
CA LEU A 65 11.60 1.23 -3.42
C LEU A 65 11.64 2.58 -4.15
N HIS A 66 10.56 3.02 -4.78
CA HIS A 66 10.45 4.42 -5.23
C HIS A 66 10.25 5.36 -4.03
N ALA A 67 10.69 6.61 -4.16
CA ALA A 67 10.68 7.59 -3.08
C ALA A 67 9.29 7.87 -2.51
N ASP A 68 8.28 7.91 -3.35
CA ASP A 68 6.88 8.09 -2.97
C ASP A 68 6.29 6.89 -2.20
N HIS A 69 7.03 5.74 -2.13
CA HIS A 69 6.67 4.55 -1.34
C HIS A 69 7.62 4.27 -0.18
N CYS A 70 8.87 4.77 -0.20
CA CYS A 70 9.84 4.51 0.86
C CYS A 70 10.59 5.75 1.37
N GLY A 71 10.30 6.94 0.86
CA GLY A 71 11.09 8.15 1.12
C GLY A 71 11.19 8.57 2.59
N SER A 72 10.20 8.28 3.42
CA SER A 72 10.27 8.54 4.87
C SER A 72 10.53 7.28 5.72
N LEU A 73 10.85 6.14 5.09
CA LEU A 73 11.03 4.85 5.79
C LEU A 73 12.08 4.94 6.90
N GLY A 74 13.28 5.45 6.59
CA GLY A 74 14.38 5.55 7.57
C GLY A 74 13.99 6.39 8.78
N THR A 75 13.45 7.59 8.57
CA THR A 75 13.00 8.48 9.65
C THR A 75 11.90 7.82 10.48
N THR A 76 10.95 7.16 9.84
CA THR A 76 9.84 6.47 10.51
C THR A 76 10.36 5.32 11.37
N CYS A 77 11.26 4.49 10.86
CA CYS A 77 11.87 3.37 11.57
C CYS A 77 12.65 3.84 12.81
N LEU A 78 13.54 4.83 12.65
CA LEU A 78 14.34 5.38 13.75
C LEU A 78 13.47 6.02 14.84
N TYR A 79 12.45 6.78 14.44
CA TYR A 79 11.53 7.38 15.39
C TYR A 79 10.71 6.33 16.13
N ALA A 80 10.24 5.30 15.43
CA ALA A 80 9.40 4.24 15.98
C ALA A 80 10.17 3.30 16.93
N ALA A 81 11.46 3.07 16.67
CA ALA A 81 12.29 2.15 17.49
C ALA A 81 12.34 2.49 18.99
N SER A 82 12.10 3.74 19.38
CA SER A 82 12.04 4.16 20.78
C SER A 82 10.63 4.13 21.40
N ARG A 83 9.60 3.74 20.63
CA ARG A 83 8.18 3.84 21.00
C ARG A 83 7.45 2.52 20.92
N PHE A 84 7.67 1.80 19.84
CA PHE A 84 7.11 0.47 19.62
C PHE A 84 8.03 -0.59 20.24
N SER A 85 7.46 -1.70 20.67
CA SER A 85 8.22 -2.84 21.19
C SER A 85 9.08 -3.50 20.11
N ARG A 86 8.67 -3.37 18.86
CA ARG A 86 9.34 -3.91 17.68
C ARG A 86 8.95 -3.13 16.42
N VAL A 87 9.89 -2.93 15.51
CA VAL A 87 9.65 -2.39 14.16
C VAL A 87 10.05 -3.47 13.16
N THR A 88 9.16 -3.79 12.23
CA THR A 88 9.40 -4.81 11.20
C THR A 88 9.09 -4.23 9.82
N VAL A 89 10.00 -4.39 8.88
CA VAL A 89 9.78 -4.11 7.45
C VAL A 89 9.57 -5.42 6.71
N VAL A 90 8.43 -5.54 6.04
CA VAL A 90 8.07 -6.70 5.23
C VAL A 90 8.32 -6.36 3.77
N HIS A 91 9.27 -7.01 3.14
CA HIS A 91 9.56 -6.86 1.71
C HIS A 91 10.30 -8.10 1.20
N PRO A 92 9.84 -8.77 0.14
CA PRO A 92 10.40 -10.06 -0.27
C PRO A 92 11.74 -9.98 -0.99
N HIS A 93 12.19 -8.78 -1.40
CA HIS A 93 13.42 -8.62 -2.15
C HIS A 93 14.54 -8.03 -1.30
N PRO A 94 15.80 -8.53 -1.38
CA PRO A 94 16.92 -8.11 -0.52
C PRO A 94 17.38 -6.66 -0.72
N GLN A 95 16.93 -5.97 -1.74
CA GLN A 95 17.22 -4.53 -1.91
C GLN A 95 16.72 -3.67 -0.74
N ALA A 96 15.71 -4.14 0.01
CA ALA A 96 15.26 -3.45 1.22
C ALA A 96 16.35 -3.42 2.31
N ASP A 97 17.15 -4.49 2.45
CA ASP A 97 18.30 -4.51 3.39
C ASP A 97 19.34 -3.46 3.00
N THR A 98 19.65 -3.39 1.69
CA THR A 98 20.58 -2.39 1.17
C THR A 98 20.07 -0.97 1.44
N LEU A 99 18.79 -0.70 1.17
CA LEU A 99 18.17 0.61 1.43
C LEU A 99 18.24 0.97 2.91
N LEU A 100 17.84 0.07 3.81
CA LEU A 100 17.89 0.31 5.26
C LEU A 100 19.33 0.57 5.74
N SER A 101 20.29 -0.18 5.24
CA SER A 101 21.72 0.03 5.54
C SER A 101 22.20 1.42 5.07
N LEU A 102 21.84 1.86 3.87
CA LEU A 102 22.17 3.19 3.34
C LEU A 102 21.51 4.33 4.15
N MET A 103 20.38 4.06 4.80
CA MET A 103 19.71 4.98 5.72
C MET A 103 20.26 4.92 7.16
N ASP A 104 21.40 4.26 7.41
CA ASP A 104 22.02 4.00 8.72
C ASP A 104 21.07 3.28 9.71
N ILE A 105 20.15 2.46 9.21
CA ILE A 105 19.33 1.58 10.03
C ILE A 105 20.16 0.32 10.30
N ARG A 106 20.69 0.21 11.51
CA ARG A 106 21.56 -0.89 11.92
C ARG A 106 20.79 -2.15 12.27
N ASP A 107 21.46 -3.29 12.18
CA ASP A 107 20.93 -4.56 12.64
C ASP A 107 20.41 -4.46 14.09
N GLY A 108 19.25 -5.03 14.34
CA GLY A 108 18.56 -5.01 15.63
C GLY A 108 17.70 -3.76 15.89
N VAL A 109 17.74 -2.73 15.06
CA VAL A 109 16.81 -1.59 15.12
C VAL A 109 15.49 -1.93 14.45
N VAL A 110 15.57 -2.63 13.32
CA VAL A 110 14.44 -3.06 12.51
C VAL A 110 14.65 -4.50 12.09
N ASP A 111 13.61 -5.31 12.20
CA ASP A 111 13.60 -6.64 11.61
C ASP A 111 13.13 -6.55 10.16
N ARG A 112 13.78 -7.26 9.26
CA ARG A 112 13.30 -7.44 7.90
C ARG A 112 12.84 -8.88 7.69
N VAL A 113 11.66 -9.03 7.09
CA VAL A 113 11.08 -10.32 6.74
C VAL A 113 10.47 -10.29 5.34
N GLU A 114 10.41 -11.44 4.69
CA GLU A 114 9.86 -11.54 3.33
C GLU A 114 8.32 -11.62 3.31
N ARG A 115 7.73 -12.09 4.40
CA ARG A 115 6.28 -12.25 4.59
C ARG A 115 5.93 -12.06 6.05
N TRP A 116 4.67 -11.85 6.34
CA TRP A 116 4.19 -11.66 7.71
C TRP A 116 3.01 -12.57 8.01
N GLU A 117 3.09 -13.25 9.15
CA GLU A 117 1.96 -14.02 9.68
C GLU A 117 1.99 -13.94 11.20
N ASP A 118 0.95 -13.37 11.80
CA ASP A 118 0.79 -13.30 13.24
C ASP A 118 -0.63 -12.91 13.66
N GLY A 119 -1.09 -13.40 14.81
CA GLY A 119 -2.38 -13.03 15.39
C GLY A 119 -3.58 -13.29 14.48
N GLY A 120 -3.50 -14.28 13.58
CA GLY A 120 -4.54 -14.59 12.60
C GLY A 120 -4.57 -13.66 11.39
N LEU A 121 -3.57 -12.77 11.22
CA LEU A 121 -3.34 -12.04 9.98
C LEU A 121 -2.22 -12.70 9.18
N ARG A 122 -2.50 -13.07 7.95
CA ARG A 122 -1.51 -13.53 6.96
C ARG A 122 -1.34 -12.47 5.89
N VAL A 123 -0.09 -12.05 5.68
CA VAL A 123 0.28 -11.08 4.64
C VAL A 123 1.18 -11.77 3.63
N ARG A 124 0.69 -11.92 2.42
CA ARG A 124 1.41 -12.59 1.33
C ARG A 124 1.76 -11.59 0.22
N PRO A 125 3.04 -11.40 -0.11
CA PRO A 125 3.42 -10.57 -1.25
C PRO A 125 2.99 -11.24 -2.56
N VAL A 126 2.59 -10.41 -3.52
CA VAL A 126 2.18 -10.79 -4.88
C VAL A 126 3.06 -10.01 -5.85
N PRO A 127 3.93 -10.64 -6.64
CA PRO A 127 4.71 -9.92 -7.65
C PRO A 127 3.81 -9.18 -8.63
N VAL A 128 4.11 -7.91 -8.89
CA VAL A 128 3.39 -7.07 -9.86
C VAL A 128 4.36 -6.46 -10.87
N ARG A 129 3.84 -6.08 -12.02
CA ARG A 129 4.64 -5.40 -13.05
C ARG A 129 4.60 -3.89 -12.81
N HIS A 130 5.77 -3.31 -12.56
CA HIS A 130 5.97 -1.88 -12.46
C HIS A 130 7.42 -1.54 -12.82
N LEU A 131 7.66 -0.74 -13.82
CA LEU A 131 8.99 -0.31 -14.29
C LEU A 131 10.08 -1.41 -14.18
N HIS A 132 11.25 -1.05 -13.61
CA HIS A 132 12.43 -1.93 -13.52
C HIS A 132 12.72 -2.43 -12.09
N LEU A 133 11.99 -1.96 -11.08
CA LEU A 133 12.19 -2.39 -9.70
C LEU A 133 11.35 -3.63 -9.37
N PRO A 134 11.87 -4.53 -8.55
CA PRO A 134 11.04 -5.57 -7.92
C PRO A 134 9.89 -4.91 -7.15
N SER A 135 8.66 -5.19 -7.59
CA SER A 135 7.46 -4.56 -7.06
C SER A 135 6.42 -5.61 -6.69
N PHE A 136 5.72 -5.35 -5.60
CA PHE A 136 4.78 -6.29 -5.00
C PHE A 136 3.49 -5.59 -4.60
N GLY A 137 2.37 -6.25 -4.84
CA GLY A 137 1.15 -6.04 -4.09
C GLY A 137 1.13 -6.94 -2.86
N TYR A 138 0.08 -6.83 -2.04
CA TYR A 138 -0.12 -7.67 -0.86
C TYR A 138 -1.53 -8.22 -0.80
N LEU A 139 -1.65 -9.52 -0.50
CA LEU A 139 -2.87 -10.13 0.00
C LEU A 139 -2.82 -10.10 1.52
N LEU A 140 -3.86 -9.53 2.12
CA LEU A 140 -4.07 -9.47 3.56
C LEU A 140 -5.29 -10.34 3.90
N ASP A 141 -5.06 -11.45 4.59
CA ASP A 141 -6.09 -12.40 4.99
C ASP A 141 -6.15 -12.42 6.52
N ASP A 142 -7.29 -12.00 7.08
CA ASP A 142 -7.50 -11.96 8.53
C ASP A 142 -8.30 -13.16 9.08
N GLY A 143 -8.57 -14.14 8.20
CA GLY A 143 -9.35 -15.33 8.49
C GLY A 143 -10.87 -15.17 8.28
N GLU A 144 -11.37 -13.95 8.11
CA GLU A 144 -12.77 -13.65 7.76
C GLU A 144 -12.88 -13.18 6.31
N GLU A 145 -11.96 -12.33 5.88
CA GLU A 145 -11.88 -11.83 4.50
C GLU A 145 -10.44 -11.71 4.00
N THR A 146 -10.28 -11.74 2.69
CA THR A 146 -9.01 -11.44 2.01
C THR A 146 -9.14 -10.14 1.25
N LEU A 147 -8.18 -9.21 1.47
CA LEU A 147 -8.03 -7.97 0.72
C LEU A 147 -6.81 -8.04 -0.19
N TYR A 148 -6.87 -7.37 -1.32
CA TYR A 148 -5.72 -7.14 -2.18
C TYR A 148 -5.37 -5.65 -2.23
N TYR A 149 -4.09 -5.32 -1.99
CA TYR A 149 -3.50 -4.00 -2.18
C TYR A 149 -2.45 -4.09 -3.29
N SER A 150 -2.64 -3.40 -4.41
CA SER A 150 -1.82 -3.59 -5.60
C SER A 150 -0.37 -3.07 -5.46
N GLY A 151 -0.11 -2.08 -4.59
CA GLY A 151 1.05 -1.21 -4.81
C GLY A 151 0.94 -0.54 -6.18
N ASP A 152 2.05 -0.21 -6.79
CA ASP A 152 2.10 0.29 -8.17
C ASP A 152 2.11 -0.89 -9.15
N ALA A 153 1.14 -0.92 -10.03
CA ALA A 153 0.95 -2.05 -10.93
C ALA A 153 0.38 -1.63 -12.29
N THR A 154 0.92 -2.16 -13.37
CA THR A 154 0.45 -1.89 -14.74
C THR A 154 -0.83 -2.64 -15.10
N ASP A 155 -1.10 -3.75 -14.40
CA ASP A 155 -2.27 -4.62 -14.60
C ASP A 155 -2.53 -5.42 -13.31
N ILE A 156 -3.69 -6.04 -13.21
CA ILE A 156 -4.04 -6.96 -12.13
C ILE A 156 -3.48 -8.34 -12.48
N PRO A 157 -2.70 -9.01 -11.61
CA PRO A 157 -2.28 -10.39 -11.84
C PRO A 157 -3.49 -11.32 -12.07
N ALA A 158 -3.36 -12.25 -13.00
CA ALA A 158 -4.47 -13.07 -13.45
C ALA A 158 -5.10 -13.94 -12.33
N ASP A 159 -4.29 -14.45 -11.41
CA ASP A 159 -4.74 -15.20 -10.23
C ASP A 159 -5.50 -14.31 -9.24
N ILE A 160 -5.06 -13.06 -9.07
CA ILE A 160 -5.75 -12.07 -8.23
C ILE A 160 -7.11 -11.71 -8.83
N LEU A 161 -7.17 -11.45 -10.15
CA LEU A 161 -8.43 -11.15 -10.83
C LEU A 161 -9.39 -12.33 -10.72
N ALA A 162 -8.93 -13.55 -10.98
CA ALA A 162 -9.74 -14.76 -10.87
C ALA A 162 -10.29 -14.98 -9.44
N GLY A 163 -9.44 -14.84 -8.40
CA GLY A 163 -9.86 -14.94 -7.01
C GLY A 163 -10.85 -13.85 -6.60
N PHE A 164 -10.68 -12.62 -7.13
CA PHE A 164 -11.63 -11.53 -6.90
C PHE A 164 -12.99 -11.80 -7.56
N GLU A 165 -13.00 -12.29 -8.79
CA GLU A 165 -14.23 -12.66 -9.50
C GLU A 165 -14.97 -13.85 -8.87
N ALA A 166 -14.21 -14.82 -8.32
CA ALA A 166 -14.75 -15.95 -7.56
C ALA A 166 -15.26 -15.57 -6.16
N GLY A 167 -14.94 -14.37 -5.67
CA GLY A 167 -15.33 -13.93 -4.34
C GLY A 167 -14.38 -14.37 -3.22
N GLU A 168 -13.23 -14.98 -3.56
CA GLU A 168 -12.18 -15.36 -2.61
C GLU A 168 -11.42 -14.13 -2.09
N ILE A 169 -11.30 -13.08 -2.92
CA ILE A 169 -10.81 -11.76 -2.54
C ILE A 169 -12.03 -10.84 -2.39
N ALA A 170 -12.27 -10.39 -1.16
CA ALA A 170 -13.44 -9.60 -0.84
C ALA A 170 -13.39 -8.19 -1.43
N ARG A 171 -12.24 -7.52 -1.35
CA ARG A 171 -12.03 -6.13 -1.80
C ARG A 171 -10.63 -5.94 -2.38
N MET A 172 -10.53 -4.99 -3.31
CA MET A 172 -9.26 -4.60 -3.93
C MET A 172 -9.00 -3.11 -3.73
N TYR A 173 -7.74 -2.76 -3.53
CA TYR A 173 -7.21 -1.39 -3.56
C TYR A 173 -6.22 -1.33 -4.73
N GLN A 174 -6.61 -0.62 -5.79
CA GLN A 174 -5.92 -0.68 -7.06
C GLN A 174 -5.31 0.67 -7.44
N ASP A 175 -4.01 0.67 -7.74
CA ASP A 175 -3.31 1.75 -8.43
C ASP A 175 -4.00 2.08 -9.74
N CYS A 176 -4.23 3.36 -10.00
CA CYS A 176 -4.88 3.77 -11.24
C CYS A 176 -4.55 5.21 -11.63
N LEU A 177 -4.14 5.40 -12.88
CA LEU A 177 -3.95 6.71 -13.48
C LEU A 177 -5.07 7.02 -14.47
N TYR A 178 -5.57 8.27 -14.47
CA TYR A 178 -6.65 8.66 -15.38
C TYR A 178 -6.01 8.78 -16.76
N ASP A 179 -5.38 9.21 -17.40
CA ASP A 179 -5.04 9.31 -18.82
C ASP A 179 -4.05 8.28 -19.35
N GLY A 180 -3.63 7.33 -18.52
CA GLY A 180 -2.83 6.16 -18.93
C GLY A 180 -1.75 6.38 -19.99
N THR A 181 -1.44 7.64 -20.28
CA THR A 181 -0.59 8.10 -21.34
C THR A 181 0.87 8.12 -20.93
N SER A 182 1.34 7.03 -20.42
CA SER A 182 2.71 6.70 -20.76
C SER A 182 2.70 6.43 -22.27
N ARG A 183 3.19 7.35 -23.07
CA ARG A 183 3.49 7.15 -24.50
C ARG A 183 4.60 6.11 -24.71
N THR A 184 4.91 5.35 -23.67
CA THR A 184 5.87 4.26 -23.66
C THR A 184 5.12 2.97 -23.93
N GLU A 185 5.74 2.05 -24.63
CA GLU A 185 5.23 0.69 -24.88
C GLU A 185 4.97 -0.10 -23.58
N HIS A 186 5.45 0.42 -22.43
CA HIS A 186 5.31 -0.18 -21.11
C HIS A 186 4.78 0.87 -20.12
N PRO A 187 3.47 0.94 -19.86
CA PRO A 187 2.92 1.82 -18.84
C PRO A 187 3.46 1.43 -17.45
N ALA A 188 3.70 2.43 -16.59
CA ALA A 188 4.16 2.19 -15.22
C ALA A 188 2.99 1.81 -14.28
N HIS A 189 1.79 2.24 -14.59
CA HIS A 189 0.59 2.12 -13.75
C HIS A 189 -0.62 1.68 -14.56
N MET A 190 -1.66 1.22 -13.87
CA MET A 190 -2.93 0.81 -14.46
C MET A 190 -3.67 2.02 -15.08
N PRO A 191 -3.94 2.04 -16.40
CA PRO A 191 -4.82 3.05 -16.98
C PRO A 191 -6.27 2.87 -16.52
N PHE A 192 -6.98 3.97 -16.26
CA PHE A 192 -8.38 3.91 -15.84
C PHE A 192 -9.29 3.19 -16.84
N ALA A 193 -9.07 3.40 -18.14
CA ALA A 193 -9.80 2.69 -19.17
C ALA A 193 -9.61 1.16 -19.09
N LEU A 194 -8.36 0.72 -18.87
CA LEU A 194 -8.04 -0.70 -18.71
C LEU A 194 -8.68 -1.27 -17.42
N LEU A 195 -8.68 -0.52 -16.32
CA LEU A 195 -9.36 -0.94 -15.10
C LEU A 195 -10.87 -1.14 -15.34
N CYS A 196 -11.49 -0.24 -16.09
CA CYS A 196 -12.91 -0.38 -16.48
C CYS A 196 -13.18 -1.62 -17.35
N GLU A 197 -12.22 -2.01 -18.18
CA GLU A 197 -12.31 -3.24 -19.00
C GLU A 197 -12.11 -4.50 -18.17
N ARG A 198 -11.15 -4.49 -17.22
CA ARG A 198 -10.82 -5.64 -16.36
C ARG A 198 -11.92 -5.96 -15.36
N ILE A 199 -12.56 -4.94 -14.79
CA ILE A 199 -13.54 -5.12 -13.71
C ILE A 199 -14.96 -4.98 -14.23
N ARG A 200 -15.73 -6.05 -14.16
CA ARG A 200 -17.15 -6.06 -14.50
C ARG A 200 -17.92 -5.04 -13.66
N PRO A 201 -18.90 -4.31 -14.23
CA PRO A 201 -19.63 -3.27 -13.50
C PRO A 201 -20.20 -3.71 -12.15
N ALA A 202 -20.70 -4.96 -12.05
CA ALA A 202 -21.27 -5.52 -10.82
C ALA A 202 -20.26 -5.75 -9.67
N LEU A 203 -18.95 -5.62 -9.93
CA LEU A 203 -17.91 -5.82 -8.93
C LEU A 203 -17.12 -4.55 -8.59
N ARG A 204 -17.40 -3.44 -9.30
CA ARG A 204 -16.60 -2.21 -9.18
C ARG A 204 -16.74 -1.54 -7.80
N ASP A 205 -17.86 -1.70 -7.14
CA ASP A 205 -18.10 -1.20 -5.79
C ASP A 205 -17.24 -1.90 -4.71
N ARG A 206 -16.55 -2.99 -5.07
CA ARG A 206 -15.58 -3.70 -4.23
C ARG A 206 -14.14 -3.29 -4.53
N VAL A 207 -13.91 -2.39 -5.50
CA VAL A 207 -12.60 -1.89 -5.88
C VAL A 207 -12.47 -0.42 -5.47
N THR A 208 -11.44 -0.11 -4.70
CA THR A 208 -11.06 1.26 -4.32
C THR A 208 -9.87 1.71 -5.16
N VAL A 209 -10.07 2.76 -5.94
CA VAL A 209 -9.02 3.40 -6.73
C VAL A 209 -8.14 4.25 -5.81
N MET A 210 -6.83 4.16 -5.99
CA MET A 210 -5.80 4.90 -5.24
C MET A 210 -4.66 5.34 -6.15
N HIS A 211 -3.65 6.03 -5.60
CA HIS A 211 -2.44 6.46 -6.29
C HIS A 211 -2.72 7.42 -7.46
N PHE A 212 -3.50 8.47 -7.18
CA PHE A 212 -3.98 9.41 -8.20
C PHE A 212 -2.85 10.26 -8.79
N ASN A 213 -2.85 10.44 -10.12
CA ASN A 213 -2.00 11.42 -10.80
C ASN A 213 -2.66 12.80 -10.94
N ARG A 214 -3.96 12.86 -10.76
CA ARG A 214 -4.82 14.05 -10.66
C ARG A 214 -6.14 13.64 -10.05
N ASP A 215 -6.96 14.60 -9.63
CA ASP A 215 -8.30 14.26 -9.14
C ASP A 215 -9.22 13.83 -10.30
N PHE A 216 -9.60 12.57 -10.30
CA PHE A 216 -10.61 11.97 -11.18
C PHE A 216 -11.60 11.09 -10.41
N ARG A 217 -11.76 11.37 -9.11
CA ARG A 217 -12.64 10.59 -8.23
C ARG A 217 -14.08 10.59 -8.71
N GLN A 218 -14.57 11.70 -9.26
CA GLN A 218 -15.92 11.76 -9.81
C GLN A 218 -16.10 10.78 -10.95
N GLN A 219 -15.15 10.72 -11.90
CA GLN A 219 -15.20 9.79 -13.03
C GLN A 219 -15.13 8.32 -12.57
N ALA A 220 -14.30 8.04 -11.55
CA ALA A 220 -14.21 6.70 -10.98
C ALA A 220 -15.51 6.30 -10.28
N GLN A 221 -16.13 7.19 -9.52
CA GLN A 221 -17.41 6.96 -8.86
C GLN A 221 -18.57 6.80 -9.86
N ASP A 222 -18.61 7.60 -10.90
CA ASP A 222 -19.60 7.49 -11.98
C ASP A 222 -19.49 6.15 -12.72
N ALA A 223 -18.27 5.60 -12.80
CA ALA A 223 -18.02 4.25 -13.31
C ALA A 223 -18.34 3.12 -12.31
N GLY A 224 -18.68 3.43 -11.06
CA GLY A 224 -19.07 2.49 -10.02
C GLY A 224 -17.95 2.09 -9.06
N PHE A 225 -16.74 2.67 -9.16
CA PHE A 225 -15.62 2.39 -8.26
C PHE A 225 -15.70 3.20 -6.96
N ARG A 226 -15.08 2.69 -5.90
CA ARG A 226 -14.76 3.49 -4.71
C ARG A 226 -13.46 4.26 -4.93
N CYS A 227 -13.26 5.32 -4.16
CA CYS A 227 -12.03 6.11 -4.18
C CYS A 227 -11.40 6.20 -2.80
N ALA A 228 -10.08 6.17 -2.77
CA ALA A 228 -9.32 6.44 -1.56
C ALA A 228 -9.34 7.94 -1.21
N TYR A 229 -9.41 8.22 0.10
CA TYR A 229 -9.33 9.57 0.66
C TYR A 229 -8.35 9.57 1.83
N ALA A 230 -7.43 10.53 1.83
CA ALA A 230 -6.49 10.68 2.92
C ALA A 230 -7.21 11.10 4.22
N GLN A 231 -6.75 10.54 5.35
CA GLN A 231 -7.23 10.93 6.67
C GLN A 231 -6.86 12.40 6.96
N ARG A 232 -7.86 13.14 7.40
CA ARG A 232 -7.68 14.51 7.90
C ARG A 232 -7.63 14.45 9.43
N ALA A 233 -6.77 15.30 10.04
CA ALA A 233 -6.70 15.46 11.48
C ALA A 233 -7.93 16.21 11.98
#